data_afe4f31f522880bfa781ceaf9e77c3d1
#
_entry.id   afe4f31f522880bfa781ceaf9e77c3d1
#
_cell.length_a   1.000
_cell.length_b   1.000
_cell.length_c   1.000
_cell.angle_alpha   90.00
_cell.angle_beta   90.00
_cell.angle_gamma   90.00
#
_symmetry.space_group_name_H-M   'P 1'
#
loop_
_entity.id
_entity.type
_entity.pdbx_description
1 polymer ?
#
loop_
_entity_poly.entity_id
_entity_poly.type
_entity_poly.pdbx_seq_one_letter_code
_entity_poly.pdbx_strand_id
1 'polypeptide(L)'
;RQRQMCIRDSDMDATIFGDPAGQIPRMDTLSFPADEKLVKKAVAANEKANPDIHTFTGRVVSGDQFISDKDVKERISSLFHPMCVEMEGAGIAQAAYLNKVSYVIIRAISDKADNSATMDYPTFEKKAIAHSVRLMKELLPMI
;
A
#
# COMPACT_ATOMS: atom_id res chain seq x y z
N ARG A 1 -0.27 4.97 -16.86
CA ARG A 1 -1.07 5.40 -15.69
C ARG A 1 -0.95 4.31 -14.63
N GLN A 2 -0.11 4.53 -13.64
CA GLN A 2 -0.06 3.63 -12.49
C GLN A 2 -1.28 3.93 -11.61
N ARG A 3 -2.22 3.01 -11.58
CA ARG A 3 -3.34 3.05 -10.64
C ARG A 3 -2.85 2.46 -9.32
N GLN A 4 -3.22 3.07 -8.21
CA GLN A 4 -3.04 2.44 -6.91
C GLN A 4 -3.92 1.19 -6.87
N MET A 5 -3.32 0.04 -6.65
CA MET A 5 -4.00 -1.25 -6.58
C MET A 5 -3.45 -2.02 -5.39
N CYS A 6 -4.34 -2.58 -4.58
CA CYS A 6 -3.96 -3.45 -3.48
C CYS A 6 -4.09 -4.92 -3.93
N ILE A 7 -3.02 -5.67 -3.79
CA ILE A 7 -2.95 -7.12 -4.06
C ILE A 7 -2.59 -7.79 -2.73
N ARG A 8 -3.27 -8.87 -2.41
CA ARG A 8 -2.88 -9.68 -1.26
C ARG A 8 -1.68 -10.55 -1.64
N ASP A 9 -0.59 -10.44 -0.90
CA ASP A 9 0.53 -11.36 -0.99
C ASP A 9 0.19 -12.65 -0.24
N SER A 10 0.63 -13.66 -0.71
CA SER A 10 0.30 -15.02 -0.68
C SER A 10 0.87 -15.85 0.46
N ASP A 11 0.31 -15.76 1.63
CA ASP A 11 0.23 -16.97 2.46
C ASP A 11 -0.93 -17.87 1.99
N MET A 12 -1.76 -17.35 1.09
CA MET A 12 -2.81 -18.10 0.41
C MET A 12 -2.42 -18.27 -1.07
N ASP A 13 -1.64 -19.30 -1.34
CA ASP A 13 -1.31 -19.69 -2.72
C ASP A 13 -2.43 -20.56 -3.29
N ALA A 14 -3.32 -19.93 -4.06
CA ALA A 14 -4.40 -20.62 -4.76
C ALA A 14 -3.99 -21.10 -6.17
N THR A 15 -2.73 -20.98 -6.55
CA THR A 15 -2.23 -21.40 -7.87
C THR A 15 -2.43 -22.90 -8.10
N ILE A 16 -2.45 -23.71 -7.05
CA ILE A 16 -2.76 -25.14 -7.13
C ILE A 16 -4.18 -25.41 -7.67
N PHE A 17 -5.09 -24.44 -7.54
CA PHE A 17 -6.46 -24.52 -8.07
C PHE A 17 -6.60 -23.83 -9.43
N GLY A 18 -5.51 -23.33 -10.00
CA GLY A 18 -5.47 -22.63 -11.29
C GLY A 18 -5.68 -21.11 -11.19
N ASP A 19 -5.81 -20.56 -9.99
CA ASP A 19 -5.91 -19.12 -9.81
C ASP A 19 -4.54 -18.43 -10.00
N PRO A 20 -4.49 -17.20 -10.51
CA PRO A 20 -3.26 -16.42 -10.57
C PRO A 20 -2.67 -16.18 -9.18
N ALA A 21 -1.33 -16.09 -9.06
CA ALA A 21 -0.67 -15.77 -7.80
C ALA A 21 -1.21 -14.45 -7.21
N GLY A 22 -1.53 -14.48 -5.91
CA GLY A 22 -2.10 -13.34 -5.18
C GLY A 22 -3.60 -13.12 -5.39
N GLN A 23 -4.28 -13.96 -6.19
CA GLN A 23 -5.74 -13.89 -6.32
C GLN A 23 -6.42 -14.54 -5.12
N ILE A 24 -7.36 -13.81 -4.53
CA ILE A 24 -8.21 -14.37 -3.48
C ILE A 24 -9.20 -15.34 -4.12
N PRO A 25 -9.32 -16.60 -3.65
CA PRO A 25 -10.23 -17.57 -4.20
C PRO A 25 -11.67 -17.05 -4.32
N ARG A 26 -12.32 -17.36 -5.44
CA ARG A 26 -13.70 -16.93 -5.77
C ARG A 26 -13.87 -15.42 -6.01
N MET A 27 -12.79 -14.66 -6.07
CA MET A 27 -12.83 -13.27 -6.54
C MET A 27 -12.60 -13.25 -8.06
N ASP A 28 -13.28 -12.33 -8.73
CA ASP A 28 -13.14 -12.09 -10.18
C ASP A 28 -12.03 -11.09 -10.52
N THR A 29 -11.27 -10.69 -9.53
CA THR A 29 -10.19 -9.71 -9.68
C THR A 29 -8.95 -10.09 -8.87
N LEU A 30 -7.78 -9.85 -9.46
CA LEU A 30 -6.48 -10.01 -8.81
C LEU A 30 -6.16 -8.85 -7.85
N SER A 31 -6.75 -7.68 -8.09
CA SER A 31 -6.39 -6.47 -7.35
C SER A 31 -7.60 -5.54 -7.18
N PHE A 32 -7.56 -4.75 -6.13
CA PHE A 32 -8.61 -3.81 -5.80
C PHE A 32 -8.15 -2.38 -6.15
N PRO A 33 -8.76 -1.72 -7.16
CA PRO A 33 -8.37 -0.36 -7.53
C PRO A 33 -8.87 0.65 -6.50
N ALA A 34 -7.99 1.52 -6.04
CA ALA A 34 -8.37 2.69 -5.24
C ALA A 34 -9.13 3.72 -6.10
N ASP A 35 -9.94 4.55 -5.45
CA ASP A 35 -10.65 5.63 -6.12
C ASP A 35 -9.66 6.69 -6.65
N GLU A 36 -9.67 6.91 -7.97
CA GLU A 36 -8.73 7.83 -8.62
C GLU A 36 -8.88 9.29 -8.14
N LYS A 37 -10.09 9.69 -7.75
CA LYS A 37 -10.32 11.06 -7.23
C LYS A 37 -9.74 11.21 -5.84
N LEU A 38 -9.92 10.18 -4.98
CA LEU A 38 -9.30 10.17 -3.65
C LEU A 38 -7.78 10.13 -3.73
N VAL A 39 -7.20 9.33 -4.64
CA VAL A 39 -5.74 9.31 -4.86
C VAL A 39 -5.22 10.68 -5.24
N LYS A 40 -5.85 11.36 -6.22
CA LYS A 40 -5.45 12.71 -6.63
C LYS A 40 -5.56 13.73 -5.51
N LYS A 41 -6.63 13.69 -4.73
CA LYS A 41 -6.83 14.56 -3.56
C LYS A 41 -5.77 14.30 -2.49
N ALA A 42 -5.47 13.02 -2.21
CA ALA A 42 -4.44 12.65 -1.23
C ALA A 42 -3.03 13.13 -1.65
N VAL A 43 -2.68 13.00 -2.94
CA VAL A 43 -1.42 13.53 -3.48
C VAL A 43 -1.36 15.05 -3.30
N ALA A 44 -2.35 15.79 -3.78
CA ALA A 44 -2.37 17.25 -3.67
C ALA A 44 -2.35 17.74 -2.22
N ALA A 45 -3.09 17.06 -1.34
CA ALA A 45 -3.10 17.36 0.09
C ALA A 45 -1.72 17.13 0.73
N ASN A 46 -1.04 16.03 0.36
CA ASN A 46 0.29 15.73 0.91
C ASN A 46 1.36 16.68 0.39
N GLU A 47 1.37 17.00 -0.90
CA GLU A 47 2.30 17.98 -1.48
C GLU A 47 2.17 19.36 -0.83
N LYS A 48 0.95 19.77 -0.49
CA LYS A 48 0.69 21.02 0.23
C LYS A 48 1.12 20.94 1.70
N ALA A 49 0.75 19.85 2.39
CA ALA A 49 0.96 19.71 3.84
C ALA A 49 2.40 19.36 4.21
N ASN A 50 3.10 18.65 3.32
CA ASN A 50 4.41 18.05 3.58
C ASN A 50 5.34 18.23 2.37
N PRO A 51 5.71 19.48 2.00
CA PRO A 51 6.55 19.75 0.84
C PRO A 51 7.98 19.24 0.98
N ASP A 52 8.37 18.83 2.16
CA ASP A 52 9.67 18.29 2.53
C ASP A 52 9.83 16.79 2.28
N ILE A 53 8.75 16.10 1.89
CA ILE A 53 8.79 14.67 1.58
C ILE A 53 8.24 14.36 0.18
N HIS A 54 8.68 13.25 -0.39
CA HIS A 54 8.22 12.81 -1.69
C HIS A 54 6.93 11.97 -1.58
N THR A 55 6.02 12.22 -2.51
CA THR A 55 4.78 11.46 -2.67
C THR A 55 4.88 10.54 -3.89
N PHE A 56 4.57 9.28 -3.71
CA PHE A 56 4.55 8.28 -4.77
C PHE A 56 3.16 7.66 -4.88
N THR A 57 2.78 7.27 -6.08
CA THR A 57 1.56 6.51 -6.34
C THR A 57 1.90 5.21 -7.04
N GLY A 58 1.27 4.12 -6.62
CA GLY A 58 1.55 2.83 -7.24
C GLY A 58 0.87 1.67 -6.53
N ARG A 59 1.28 0.48 -6.88
CA ARG A 59 0.74 -0.75 -6.32
C ARG A 59 1.22 -0.95 -4.89
N VAL A 60 0.30 -1.33 -4.02
CA VAL A 60 0.57 -1.78 -2.66
C VAL A 60 0.29 -3.29 -2.60
N VAL A 61 1.19 -4.05 -2.02
CA VAL A 61 1.01 -5.48 -1.77
C VAL A 61 0.90 -5.70 -0.26
N SER A 62 -0.08 -6.49 0.15
CA SER A 62 -0.29 -6.82 1.55
C SER A 62 -0.07 -8.31 1.78
N GLY A 63 0.61 -8.66 2.86
CA GLY A 63 0.83 -10.03 3.31
C GLY A 63 0.83 -10.14 4.82
N ASP A 64 0.80 -11.37 5.34
CA ASP A 64 0.77 -11.62 6.78
C ASP A 64 2.17 -11.76 7.38
N GLN A 65 3.22 -11.43 6.60
CA GLN A 65 4.61 -11.51 7.02
C GLN A 65 5.30 -10.15 6.94
N PHE A 66 6.14 -9.86 7.94
CA PHE A 66 7.07 -8.75 7.87
C PHE A 66 8.23 -9.13 6.91
N ILE A 67 8.33 -8.42 5.80
CA ILE A 67 9.31 -8.72 4.76
C ILE A 67 10.65 -8.05 5.08
N SER A 68 11.61 -8.85 5.54
CA SER A 68 13.00 -8.46 5.76
C SER A 68 14.00 -9.28 4.93
N ASP A 69 13.57 -10.43 4.42
CA ASP A 69 14.38 -11.32 3.61
C ASP A 69 14.48 -10.84 2.17
N LYS A 70 15.71 -10.84 1.62
CA LYS A 70 16.01 -10.33 0.28
C LYS A 70 15.36 -11.18 -0.81
N ASP A 71 15.38 -12.48 -0.69
CA ASP A 71 14.87 -13.40 -1.72
C ASP A 71 13.36 -13.32 -1.78
N VAL A 72 12.69 -13.22 -0.62
CA VAL A 72 11.25 -12.97 -0.53
C VAL A 72 10.88 -11.63 -1.17
N LYS A 73 11.64 -10.57 -0.88
CA LYS A 73 11.46 -9.25 -1.48
C LYS A 73 11.60 -9.31 -3.01
N GLU A 74 12.65 -9.96 -3.52
CA GLU A 74 12.87 -10.10 -4.96
C GLU A 74 11.74 -10.89 -5.64
N ARG A 75 11.25 -11.97 -5.01
CA ARG A 75 10.10 -12.74 -5.49
C ARG A 75 8.85 -11.88 -5.59
N ILE A 76 8.49 -11.15 -4.53
CA ILE A 76 7.34 -10.26 -4.51
C ILE A 76 7.47 -9.17 -5.59
N SER A 77 8.66 -8.57 -5.69
CA SER A 77 8.95 -7.52 -6.66
C SER A 77 8.81 -8.01 -8.10
N SER A 78 9.26 -9.22 -8.41
CA SER A 78 9.17 -9.81 -9.74
C SER A 78 7.75 -10.20 -10.13
N LEU A 79 6.94 -10.67 -9.18
CA LEU A 79 5.56 -11.11 -9.43
C LEU A 79 4.58 -9.94 -9.53
N PHE A 80 4.70 -8.96 -8.64
CA PHE A 80 3.66 -7.95 -8.46
C PHE A 80 4.09 -6.53 -8.81
N HIS A 81 5.40 -6.26 -8.94
CA HIS A 81 5.96 -4.93 -9.19
C HIS A 81 5.39 -3.85 -8.23
N PRO A 82 5.42 -4.05 -6.91
CA PRO A 82 4.86 -3.12 -5.96
C PRO A 82 5.73 -1.89 -5.76
N MET A 83 5.12 -0.79 -5.33
CA MET A 83 5.80 0.37 -4.76
C MET A 83 6.10 0.20 -3.28
N CYS A 84 5.25 -0.53 -2.55
CA CYS A 84 5.49 -0.92 -1.16
C CYS A 84 4.77 -2.22 -0.81
N VAL A 85 5.24 -2.83 0.28
CA VAL A 85 4.65 -4.00 0.93
C VAL A 85 4.25 -3.58 2.35
N GLU A 86 3.10 -4.03 2.80
CA GLU A 86 2.53 -3.79 4.12
C GLU A 86 1.60 -4.94 4.51
N MET A 87 0.78 -4.83 5.54
CA MET A 87 0.09 -6.00 6.10
C MET A 87 -1.45 -5.87 6.17
N GLU A 88 -2.05 -4.72 5.91
CA GLU A 88 -3.49 -4.50 6.13
C GLU A 88 -4.27 -4.01 4.91
N GLY A 89 -3.61 -3.34 3.99
CA GLY A 89 -4.25 -2.58 2.91
C GLY A 89 -5.13 -3.41 1.99
N ALA A 90 -4.72 -4.64 1.65
CA ALA A 90 -5.53 -5.49 0.78
C ALA A 90 -6.83 -5.96 1.46
N GLY A 91 -6.81 -6.24 2.78
CA GLY A 91 -8.02 -6.58 3.53
C GLY A 91 -9.02 -5.42 3.57
N ILE A 92 -8.52 -4.19 3.82
CA ILE A 92 -9.33 -2.97 3.77
C ILE A 92 -9.89 -2.75 2.36
N ALA A 93 -9.05 -2.89 1.34
CA ALA A 93 -9.42 -2.72 -0.06
C ALA A 93 -10.47 -3.72 -0.51
N GLN A 94 -10.35 -5.00 -0.12
CA GLN A 94 -11.33 -6.04 -0.39
C GLN A 94 -12.68 -5.72 0.26
N ALA A 95 -12.68 -5.32 1.53
CA ALA A 95 -13.90 -4.93 2.22
C ALA A 95 -14.59 -3.75 1.53
N ALA A 96 -13.83 -2.73 1.16
CA ALA A 96 -14.35 -1.56 0.43
C ALA A 96 -14.90 -1.95 -0.95
N TYR A 97 -14.17 -2.79 -1.70
CA TYR A 97 -14.61 -3.30 -3.00
C TYR A 97 -15.95 -4.05 -2.93
N LEU A 98 -16.07 -4.99 -2.00
CA LEU A 98 -17.31 -5.78 -1.81
C LEU A 98 -18.49 -4.90 -1.40
N ASN A 99 -18.26 -3.84 -0.65
CA ASN A 99 -19.30 -2.91 -0.19
C ASN A 99 -19.47 -1.69 -1.13
N LYS A 100 -18.74 -1.62 -2.25
CA LYS A 100 -18.79 -0.51 -3.22
C LYS A 100 -18.48 0.86 -2.58
N VAL A 101 -17.55 0.88 -1.64
CA VAL A 101 -17.08 2.09 -0.94
C VAL A 101 -15.78 2.57 -1.58
N SER A 102 -15.72 3.85 -1.92
CA SER A 102 -14.49 4.49 -2.40
C SER A 102 -13.44 4.50 -1.29
N TYR A 103 -12.19 4.19 -1.64
CA TYR A 103 -11.08 4.15 -0.69
C TYR A 103 -9.75 4.58 -1.32
N VAL A 104 -8.80 4.91 -0.48
CA VAL A 104 -7.38 5.11 -0.81
C VAL A 104 -6.53 4.56 0.34
N ILE A 105 -5.43 3.89 0.03
CA ILE A 105 -4.45 3.45 1.02
C ILE A 105 -3.27 4.43 1.00
N ILE A 106 -2.94 4.97 2.18
CA ILE A 106 -1.84 5.90 2.38
C ILE A 106 -0.85 5.26 3.35
N ARG A 107 0.43 5.23 2.97
CA ARG A 107 1.49 4.63 3.76
C ARG A 107 2.69 5.56 3.88
N ALA A 108 3.27 5.64 5.08
CA ALA A 108 4.61 6.15 5.27
C ALA A 108 5.60 4.99 5.15
N ILE A 109 6.65 5.18 4.36
CA ILE A 109 7.66 4.14 4.11
C ILE A 109 8.78 4.30 5.13
N SER A 110 8.99 3.28 5.95
CA SER A 110 9.98 3.28 7.05
C SER A 110 11.37 2.85 6.60
N ASP A 111 11.46 1.92 5.66
CA ASP A 111 12.72 1.31 5.24
C ASP A 111 12.65 0.77 3.81
N LYS A 112 13.79 0.30 3.31
CA LYS A 112 13.90 -0.29 1.98
C LYS A 112 13.74 -1.81 1.97
N ALA A 113 13.47 -2.44 3.14
CA ALA A 113 13.41 -3.89 3.31
C ALA A 113 14.68 -4.59 2.73
N ASP A 114 15.88 -4.04 2.98
CA ASP A 114 17.15 -4.54 2.43
C ASP A 114 18.24 -4.76 3.48
N ASN A 115 17.86 -4.88 4.77
CA ASN A 115 18.76 -4.99 5.91
C ASN A 115 19.78 -3.82 6.06
N SER A 116 19.70 -2.77 5.22
CA SER A 116 20.65 -1.64 5.24
C SER A 116 20.27 -0.57 6.24
N ALA A 117 19.08 -0.62 6.82
CA ALA A 117 18.57 0.42 7.68
C ALA A 117 18.55 0.01 9.15
N THR A 118 19.56 0.40 9.89
CA THR A 118 19.39 0.71 11.31
C THR A 118 18.61 2.02 11.42
N MET A 119 17.32 1.98 11.09
CA MET A 119 16.49 3.16 11.29
C MET A 119 16.18 3.30 12.79
N ASP A 120 16.38 4.49 13.32
CA ASP A 120 15.83 4.85 14.63
C ASP A 120 14.30 4.92 14.50
N TYR A 121 13.67 3.76 14.66
CA TYR A 121 12.21 3.60 14.50
C TYR A 121 11.40 4.61 15.33
N PRO A 122 11.74 4.92 16.61
CA PRO A 122 11.03 5.94 17.37
C PRO A 122 11.08 7.33 16.74
N THR A 123 12.19 7.71 16.14
CA THR A 123 12.31 9.01 15.44
C THR A 123 11.51 9.01 14.14
N PHE A 124 11.56 7.91 13.39
CA PHE A 124 10.73 7.74 12.18
C PHE A 124 9.25 7.83 12.52
N GLU A 125 8.79 7.07 13.51
CA GLU A 125 7.37 7.02 13.91
C GLU A 125 6.83 8.41 14.25
N LYS A 126 7.55 9.19 15.06
CA LYS A 126 7.17 10.56 15.40
C LYS A 126 7.00 11.45 14.17
N LYS A 127 7.92 11.36 13.22
CA LYS A 127 7.84 12.12 11.96
C LYS A 127 6.66 11.65 11.11
N ALA A 128 6.47 10.34 10.96
CA ALA A 128 5.37 9.74 10.19
C ALA A 128 4.00 10.15 10.76
N ILE A 129 3.84 10.15 12.08
CA ILE A 129 2.63 10.63 12.76
C ILE A 129 2.40 12.12 12.42
N ALA A 130 3.41 12.96 12.56
CA ALA A 130 3.29 14.39 12.28
C ALA A 130 2.91 14.66 10.82
N HIS A 131 3.53 13.96 9.86
CA HIS A 131 3.20 14.05 8.43
C HIS A 131 1.76 13.56 8.16
N SER A 132 1.36 12.43 8.73
CA SER A 132 0.02 11.87 8.58
C SER A 132 -1.06 12.80 9.11
N VAL A 133 -0.84 13.41 10.28
CA VAL A 133 -1.79 14.38 10.86
C VAL A 133 -1.92 15.62 9.97
N ARG A 134 -0.81 16.17 9.45
CA ARG A 134 -0.84 17.31 8.52
C ARG A 134 -1.57 16.96 7.23
N LEU A 135 -1.26 15.81 6.63
CA LEU A 135 -1.94 15.30 5.44
C LEU A 135 -3.46 15.20 5.69
N MET A 136 -3.89 14.55 6.77
CA MET A 136 -5.32 14.35 7.04
C MET A 136 -6.08 15.67 7.26
N LYS A 137 -5.44 16.67 7.89
CA LYS A 137 -6.04 18.02 8.03
C LYS A 137 -6.31 18.69 6.69
N GLU A 138 -5.45 18.48 5.69
CA GLU A 138 -5.65 19.01 4.33
C GLU A 138 -6.60 18.15 3.50
N LEU A 139 -6.56 16.82 3.65
CA LEU A 139 -7.34 15.90 2.85
C LEU A 139 -8.83 15.88 3.24
N LEU A 140 -9.16 15.82 4.53
CA LEU A 140 -10.53 15.68 5.01
C LEU A 140 -11.49 16.76 4.48
N PRO A 141 -11.12 18.05 4.41
CA PRO A 141 -11.98 19.07 3.83
C PRO A 141 -12.20 18.94 2.30
N MET A 142 -11.43 18.09 1.64
CA MET A 142 -11.52 17.90 0.18
C MET A 142 -12.43 16.74 -0.23
N ILE A 143 -12.85 15.88 0.71
CA ILE A 143 -13.62 14.63 0.43
C ILE A 143 -15.08 14.68 0.91
#